data_3df9a869ee488747dd56d03afd9bf8e5
#
_entry.id   3df9a869ee488747dd56d03afd9bf8e5
#
_cell.length_a   1.000
_cell.length_b   1.000
_cell.length_c   1.000
_cell.angle_alpha   90.00
_cell.angle_beta   90.00
_cell.angle_gamma   90.00
#
_symmetry.space_group_name_H-M   'P 1'
#
loop_
_entity.id
_entity.type
_entity.pdbx_description
1 polymer ?
#
loop_
_entity_poly.entity_id
_entity_poly.type
_entity_poly.pdbx_seq_one_letter_code
_entity_poly.pdbx_strand_id
1 'polypeptide(L)'
;FFFLLFFSLHILLLSRHLFDSQNLATDNVSVIEGETATISCRVKNNDDSVIQLLNPNRQTIYFRDLRPLKDSRFQLVNFSDNELRVSLSNVSLSDEGRYVCQLYTDPPQEAYADISVLVPPGSPIIESREDVVSEGNETELTCISIGSKPAASIRWMKGEDDLTVEETYDRMFTVTSRVRFSVTKEDDGVPVDCIVDHPAVKDLLAQRHLEVLYKPEVKIVVTYPDGLTREGDNLDLTCIAEGKPHPHQINWLRVDEDVPPHAVVTGSDLYIENLNKSYNGTYRCVASNAVGEAYDDYVLHVYGTEKLHARRAAAARTETNAFKAGAPQKIDHAVIGGVVAVVMFAILCALIVLGRYFARHKGTYFTHEAKGADDAADADTAIINAEGGHNNTDEKKEYYI
;
A
#
# COMPACT_ATOMS: atom_id res chain seq x y z
N PHE A 1 67.35 -29.02 -36.76
CA PHE A 1 65.88 -29.24 -36.92
C PHE A 1 65.07 -28.61 -35.76
N PHE A 2 65.52 -28.69 -34.54
CA PHE A 2 64.86 -28.13 -33.39
C PHE A 2 64.85 -26.57 -33.38
N PHE A 3 65.87 -25.91 -33.89
CA PHE A 3 65.96 -24.42 -33.91
C PHE A 3 65.01 -23.79 -34.95
N LEU A 4 64.75 -24.48 -36.08
CA LEU A 4 63.80 -24.01 -37.09
C LEU A 4 62.35 -24.15 -36.66
N LEU A 5 62.02 -25.15 -35.83
CA LEU A 5 60.68 -25.33 -35.26
C LEU A 5 60.38 -24.28 -34.17
N PHE A 6 61.36 -23.88 -33.35
CA PHE A 6 61.20 -22.82 -32.36
C PHE A 6 61.04 -21.44 -32.99
N PHE A 7 61.77 -21.18 -34.09
CA PHE A 7 61.62 -19.91 -34.82
C PHE A 7 60.27 -19.80 -35.55
N SER A 8 59.78 -20.87 -36.12
CA SER A 8 58.46 -20.93 -36.75
C SER A 8 57.34 -20.80 -35.75
N LEU A 9 57.46 -21.41 -34.55
CA LEU A 9 56.47 -21.30 -33.50
C LEU A 9 56.46 -19.90 -32.85
N HIS A 10 57.66 -19.23 -32.76
CA HIS A 10 57.76 -17.87 -32.27
C HIS A 10 57.16 -16.85 -33.27
N ILE A 11 57.33 -17.06 -34.58
CA ILE A 11 56.71 -16.21 -35.60
C ILE A 11 55.21 -16.41 -35.63
N LEU A 12 54.71 -17.64 -35.43
CA LEU A 12 53.27 -17.92 -35.32
C LEU A 12 52.65 -17.38 -34.01
N LEU A 13 53.39 -17.32 -32.91
CA LEU A 13 52.95 -16.70 -31.67
C LEU A 13 53.03 -15.16 -31.72
N LEU A 14 54.00 -14.57 -32.40
CA LEU A 14 54.10 -13.12 -32.64
C LEU A 14 53.06 -12.64 -33.66
N SER A 15 52.65 -13.44 -34.62
CA SER A 15 51.56 -13.08 -35.55
C SER A 15 50.17 -13.14 -34.90
N ARG A 16 50.01 -13.85 -33.78
CA ARG A 16 48.77 -13.83 -33.02
C ARG A 16 48.58 -12.60 -32.11
N HIS A 17 49.64 -11.85 -31.83
CA HIS A 17 49.57 -10.63 -31.00
C HIS A 17 49.39 -9.30 -31.76
N LEU A 18 49.30 -9.33 -33.10
CA LEU A 18 49.22 -8.14 -33.96
C LEU A 18 47.86 -7.92 -34.67
N PHE A 19 46.86 -8.76 -34.38
CA PHE A 19 45.50 -8.45 -34.75
C PHE A 19 44.77 -7.95 -33.51
N ASP A 20 45.04 -6.71 -33.10
CA ASP A 20 44.13 -5.93 -32.24
C ASP A 20 42.85 -5.74 -33.06
N SER A 21 41.85 -6.61 -32.84
CA SER A 21 40.65 -6.64 -33.66
C SER A 21 39.89 -5.32 -33.50
N GLN A 22 39.68 -4.65 -34.61
CA GLN A 22 38.75 -3.53 -34.66
C GLN A 22 37.44 -4.00 -34.05
N ASN A 23 36.92 -3.27 -33.04
CA ASN A 23 35.68 -3.60 -32.39
C ASN A 23 34.66 -2.48 -32.71
N LEU A 24 33.74 -2.80 -33.63
CA LEU A 24 32.62 -1.93 -33.95
C LEU A 24 31.47 -2.14 -32.93
N ALA A 25 31.00 -1.10 -32.30
CA ALA A 25 29.94 -1.13 -31.31
C ALA A 25 28.91 -0.02 -31.53
N THR A 26 27.68 -0.28 -31.14
CA THR A 26 26.58 0.67 -31.08
C THR A 26 25.61 0.26 -29.98
N ASP A 27 24.70 1.14 -29.59
CA ASP A 27 23.72 0.87 -28.54
C ASP A 27 22.29 0.96 -29.13
N ASN A 28 21.36 0.20 -28.55
CA ASN A 28 19.93 0.36 -28.83
C ASN A 28 19.43 1.68 -28.27
N VAL A 29 18.43 2.28 -28.95
CA VAL A 29 17.88 3.59 -28.61
C VAL A 29 16.38 3.47 -28.43
N SER A 30 15.88 3.84 -27.24
CA SER A 30 14.45 4.05 -27.01
C SER A 30 14.19 5.56 -26.97
N VAL A 31 13.23 6.02 -27.74
CA VAL A 31 12.93 7.45 -27.93
C VAL A 31 11.42 7.67 -27.97
N ILE A 32 10.96 8.76 -27.38
CA ILE A 32 9.54 9.15 -27.45
C ILE A 32 9.23 9.71 -28.84
N GLU A 33 8.07 9.37 -29.39
CA GLU A 33 7.58 9.90 -30.66
C GLU A 33 7.63 11.44 -30.68
N GLY A 34 8.16 12.03 -31.75
CA GLY A 34 8.38 13.45 -31.88
C GLY A 34 9.71 13.97 -31.33
N GLU A 35 10.40 13.20 -30.49
CA GLU A 35 11.72 13.57 -29.94
C GLU A 35 12.86 13.26 -30.92
N THR A 36 14.08 13.41 -30.41
CA THR A 36 15.32 13.20 -31.21
C THR A 36 16.06 11.95 -30.72
N ALA A 37 16.24 10.97 -31.60
CA ALA A 37 17.10 9.83 -31.39
C ALA A 37 18.55 10.15 -31.79
N THR A 38 19.51 9.56 -31.06
CA THR A 38 20.94 9.68 -31.42
C THR A 38 21.53 8.28 -31.55
N ILE A 39 22.11 8.01 -32.71
CA ILE A 39 22.78 6.75 -33.03
C ILE A 39 24.28 7.02 -33.06
N SER A 40 25.05 6.20 -32.34
CA SER A 40 26.51 6.32 -32.26
C SER A 40 27.15 5.02 -32.72
N CYS A 41 27.85 5.05 -33.85
CA CYS A 41 28.73 3.99 -34.32
C CYS A 41 30.13 4.24 -33.79
N ARG A 42 30.65 3.37 -32.92
CA ARG A 42 31.97 3.54 -32.26
C ARG A 42 32.90 2.40 -32.69
N VAL A 43 34.13 2.74 -33.03
CA VAL A 43 35.16 1.76 -33.41
C VAL A 43 36.35 1.93 -32.48
N LYS A 44 36.82 0.83 -31.88
CA LYS A 44 38.10 0.79 -31.18
C LYS A 44 39.18 0.41 -32.18
N ASN A 45 40.33 1.11 -32.10
CA ASN A 45 41.53 0.82 -32.92
C ASN A 45 41.21 0.84 -34.40
N ASN A 46 40.58 1.89 -34.91
CA ASN A 46 40.28 2.05 -36.33
C ASN A 46 41.58 2.22 -37.13
N ASP A 47 41.73 1.50 -38.24
CA ASP A 47 42.84 1.53 -39.18
C ASP A 47 42.54 2.41 -40.42
N ASP A 48 41.88 3.52 -40.26
CA ASP A 48 41.36 4.40 -41.29
C ASP A 48 40.18 3.82 -42.12
N SER A 49 39.62 2.69 -41.68
CA SER A 49 38.43 2.13 -42.29
C SER A 49 37.24 3.06 -42.18
N VAL A 50 36.40 3.10 -43.21
CA VAL A 50 35.28 4.03 -43.29
C VAL A 50 34.08 3.52 -42.50
N ILE A 51 33.56 4.36 -41.60
CA ILE A 51 32.32 4.11 -40.88
C ILE A 51 31.15 4.64 -41.73
N GLN A 52 30.11 3.81 -41.90
CA GLN A 52 28.85 4.22 -42.50
C GLN A 52 27.66 3.81 -41.61
N LEU A 53 26.57 4.56 -41.70
CA LEU A 53 25.30 4.29 -41.06
C LEU A 53 24.22 4.04 -42.08
N LEU A 54 23.47 2.94 -41.93
CA LEU A 54 22.37 2.57 -42.82
C LEU A 54 21.05 2.57 -42.05
N ASN A 55 19.95 2.90 -42.73
CA ASN A 55 18.60 2.78 -42.19
C ASN A 55 18.11 1.30 -42.22
N PRO A 56 16.91 1.01 -41.66
CA PRO A 56 16.34 -0.35 -41.69
C PRO A 56 16.16 -0.92 -43.10
N ASN A 57 16.01 -0.09 -44.13
CA ASN A 57 15.92 -0.48 -45.53
C ASN A 57 17.29 -0.65 -46.17
N ARG A 58 18.36 -0.64 -45.39
CA ARG A 58 19.75 -0.71 -45.87
C ARG A 58 20.17 0.43 -46.83
N GLN A 59 19.54 1.57 -46.75
CA GLN A 59 19.98 2.79 -47.47
C GLN A 59 21.00 3.55 -46.64
N THR A 60 22.07 4.02 -47.24
CA THR A 60 23.12 4.79 -46.55
C THR A 60 22.60 6.16 -46.13
N ILE A 61 22.56 6.40 -44.84
CA ILE A 61 22.23 7.69 -44.25
C ILE A 61 23.46 8.59 -44.27
N TYR A 62 24.58 8.08 -43.70
CA TYR A 62 25.88 8.75 -43.69
C TYR A 62 26.97 7.79 -44.11
N PHE A 63 27.90 8.28 -44.93
CA PHE A 63 29.14 7.65 -45.28
C PHE A 63 30.25 8.66 -44.96
N ARG A 64 31.01 8.43 -43.87
CA ARG A 64 31.84 9.44 -43.22
C ARG A 64 30.98 10.66 -42.85
N ASP A 65 31.34 11.83 -43.31
CA ASP A 65 30.66 13.13 -43.18
C ASP A 65 29.64 13.44 -44.27
N LEU A 66 29.56 12.59 -45.31
CA LEU A 66 28.64 12.79 -46.42
C LEU A 66 27.27 12.16 -46.17
N ARG A 67 26.19 12.89 -46.44
CA ARG A 67 24.81 12.41 -46.30
C ARG A 67 24.17 12.12 -47.66
N PRO A 68 24.23 10.88 -48.19
CA PRO A 68 23.55 10.48 -49.43
C PRO A 68 22.01 10.52 -49.31
N LEU A 69 21.45 10.16 -48.17
CA LEU A 69 20.00 10.16 -47.93
C LEU A 69 19.47 11.60 -47.84
N LYS A 70 18.43 11.90 -48.64
CA LYS A 70 17.81 13.24 -48.69
C LYS A 70 16.77 13.50 -47.61
N ASP A 71 16.93 12.90 -46.41
CA ASP A 71 16.06 13.19 -45.29
C ASP A 71 16.74 14.20 -44.36
N SER A 72 16.16 15.40 -44.27
CA SER A 72 16.72 16.52 -43.51
C SER A 72 16.69 16.32 -42.00
N ARG A 73 15.90 15.36 -41.52
CA ARG A 73 15.81 15.01 -40.08
C ARG A 73 17.11 14.39 -39.53
N PHE A 74 17.88 13.73 -40.45
CA PHE A 74 19.19 13.20 -40.08
C PHE A 74 20.25 14.29 -40.10
N GLN A 75 20.92 14.52 -38.96
CA GLN A 75 21.99 15.49 -38.81
C GLN A 75 23.24 14.85 -38.21
N LEU A 76 24.40 15.24 -38.74
CA LEU A 76 25.70 14.83 -38.22
C LEU A 76 25.98 15.58 -36.92
N VAL A 77 26.12 14.85 -35.81
CA VAL A 77 26.44 15.40 -34.50
C VAL A 77 27.96 15.42 -34.29
N ASN A 78 28.60 14.29 -34.62
CA ASN A 78 30.05 14.15 -34.53
C ASN A 78 30.57 13.16 -35.57
N PHE A 79 31.73 13.48 -36.11
CA PHE A 79 32.47 12.56 -36.97
C PHE A 79 33.95 12.62 -36.62
N SER A 80 34.52 11.45 -36.39
CA SER A 80 35.96 11.23 -36.18
C SER A 80 36.34 9.86 -36.75
N ASP A 81 37.61 9.54 -36.76
CA ASP A 81 38.08 8.23 -37.19
C ASP A 81 37.49 7.07 -36.35
N ASN A 82 37.15 7.33 -35.07
CA ASN A 82 36.64 6.33 -34.15
C ASN A 82 35.13 6.44 -33.84
N GLU A 83 34.42 7.47 -34.35
CA GLU A 83 32.99 7.64 -34.07
C GLU A 83 32.26 8.37 -35.21
N LEU A 84 31.13 7.80 -35.60
CA LEU A 84 30.10 8.47 -36.39
C LEU A 84 28.84 8.57 -35.52
N ARG A 85 28.46 9.80 -35.10
CA ARG A 85 27.28 10.10 -34.32
C ARG A 85 26.29 10.92 -35.09
N VAL A 86 25.07 10.41 -35.23
CA VAL A 86 24.01 10.98 -36.03
C VAL A 86 22.75 11.15 -35.20
N SER A 87 22.10 12.28 -35.27
CA SER A 87 20.78 12.52 -34.68
C SER A 87 19.68 12.42 -35.74
N LEU A 88 18.55 11.84 -35.36
CA LEU A 88 17.30 11.82 -36.11
C LEU A 88 16.25 12.59 -35.30
N SER A 89 15.85 13.74 -35.82
CA SER A 89 14.85 14.60 -35.16
C SER A 89 13.43 14.25 -35.61
N ASN A 90 12.45 14.56 -34.74
CA ASN A 90 11.02 14.29 -34.96
C ASN A 90 10.76 12.83 -35.36
N VAL A 91 11.19 11.93 -34.51
CA VAL A 91 11.07 10.47 -34.71
C VAL A 91 9.62 10.06 -34.73
N SER A 92 9.24 9.21 -35.65
CA SER A 92 7.90 8.63 -35.80
C SER A 92 7.95 7.12 -35.74
N LEU A 93 6.78 6.47 -35.60
CA LEU A 93 6.67 5.00 -35.61
C LEU A 93 7.26 4.36 -36.88
N SER A 94 7.28 5.08 -38.01
CA SER A 94 7.87 4.60 -39.28
C SER A 94 9.41 4.54 -39.26
N ASP A 95 10.04 5.23 -38.31
CA ASP A 95 11.50 5.24 -38.17
C ASP A 95 11.99 4.08 -37.25
N GLU A 96 11.09 3.31 -36.68
CA GLU A 96 11.42 2.15 -35.85
C GLU A 96 12.06 1.04 -36.69
N GLY A 97 13.07 0.41 -36.11
CA GLY A 97 13.73 -0.71 -36.75
C GLY A 97 15.22 -0.79 -36.50
N ARG A 98 15.84 -1.67 -37.23
CA ARG A 98 17.27 -1.99 -37.09
C ARG A 98 18.13 -1.12 -38.00
N TYR A 99 18.87 -0.20 -37.41
CA TYR A 99 19.90 0.61 -38.08
C TYR A 99 21.22 -0.15 -38.02
N VAL A 100 22.03 0.00 -39.06
CA VAL A 100 23.28 -0.73 -39.18
C VAL A 100 24.46 0.24 -39.21
N CYS A 101 25.31 0.15 -38.17
CA CYS A 101 26.67 0.67 -38.25
C CYS A 101 27.51 -0.33 -39.04
N GLN A 102 28.13 0.08 -40.11
CA GLN A 102 29.00 -0.78 -40.89
C GLN A 102 30.38 -0.14 -41.03
N LEU A 103 31.40 -0.97 -40.79
CA LEU A 103 32.79 -0.62 -41.03
C LEU A 103 33.22 -1.22 -42.37
N TYR A 104 33.78 -0.42 -43.25
CA TYR A 104 34.17 -0.84 -44.59
C TYR A 104 35.52 -1.56 -44.54
N THR A 105 35.47 -2.81 -44.23
CA THR A 105 36.60 -3.79 -44.13
C THR A 105 36.34 -4.96 -45.07
N ASP A 106 37.33 -5.81 -45.27
CA ASP A 106 37.13 -7.06 -46.00
C ASP A 106 37.40 -8.29 -45.08
N PRO A 107 36.37 -9.03 -44.65
CA PRO A 107 34.91 -8.78 -44.85
C PRO A 107 34.37 -7.55 -44.08
N PRO A 108 33.26 -6.96 -44.51
CA PRO A 108 32.63 -5.84 -43.78
C PRO A 108 32.18 -6.25 -42.37
N GLN A 109 32.40 -5.39 -41.38
CA GLN A 109 31.92 -5.58 -40.01
C GLN A 109 30.62 -4.78 -39.80
N GLU A 110 29.67 -5.40 -39.13
CA GLU A 110 28.37 -4.76 -38.85
C GLU A 110 28.06 -4.80 -37.34
N ALA A 111 27.50 -3.70 -36.81
CA ALA A 111 26.88 -3.65 -35.50
C ALA A 111 25.47 -3.03 -35.65
N TYR A 112 24.54 -3.49 -34.83
CA TYR A 112 23.13 -3.21 -35.00
C TYR A 112 22.61 -2.34 -33.85
N ALA A 113 21.95 -1.23 -34.19
CA ALA A 113 21.25 -0.35 -33.28
C ALA A 113 19.74 -0.49 -33.55
N ASP A 114 19.02 -1.10 -32.65
CA ASP A 114 17.55 -1.14 -32.74
C ASP A 114 16.98 0.15 -32.16
N ILE A 115 16.24 0.92 -32.98
CA ILE A 115 15.45 2.07 -32.53
C ILE A 115 14.05 1.57 -32.21
N SER A 116 13.62 1.78 -30.96
CA SER A 116 12.27 1.56 -30.46
C SER A 116 11.58 2.90 -30.21
N VAL A 117 10.44 3.11 -30.82
CA VAL A 117 9.67 4.35 -30.65
C VAL A 117 8.60 4.15 -29.59
N LEU A 118 8.68 4.96 -28.53
CA LEU A 118 7.73 4.96 -27.43
C LEU A 118 6.62 5.97 -27.73
N VAL A 119 5.38 5.51 -27.63
CA VAL A 119 4.20 6.39 -27.71
C VAL A 119 3.54 6.44 -26.34
N PRO A 120 3.56 7.57 -25.63
CA PRO A 120 2.93 7.67 -24.33
C PRO A 120 1.41 7.51 -24.46
N PRO A 121 0.75 6.85 -23.47
CA PRO A 121 -0.71 6.78 -23.44
C PRO A 121 -1.33 8.15 -23.23
N GLY A 122 -2.56 8.32 -23.71
CA GLY A 122 -3.41 9.44 -23.33
C GLY A 122 -3.82 9.36 -21.85
N SER A 123 -4.44 10.41 -21.35
CA SER A 123 -4.96 10.44 -19.98
C SER A 123 -5.94 9.27 -19.76
N PRO A 124 -5.77 8.46 -18.71
CA PRO A 124 -6.67 7.35 -18.41
C PRO A 124 -8.05 7.86 -18.01
N ILE A 125 -9.07 7.05 -18.29
CA ILE A 125 -10.46 7.33 -17.96
C ILE A 125 -11.00 6.18 -17.13
N ILE A 126 -11.67 6.49 -16.01
CA ILE A 126 -12.41 5.51 -15.21
C ILE A 126 -13.89 5.61 -15.55
N GLU A 127 -14.45 4.54 -16.07
CA GLU A 127 -15.88 4.36 -16.27
C GLU A 127 -16.46 3.51 -15.13
N SER A 128 -17.63 3.89 -14.62
CA SER A 128 -18.39 3.14 -13.64
C SER A 128 -19.74 2.76 -14.23
N ARG A 129 -20.22 1.60 -13.86
CA ARG A 129 -21.58 1.16 -14.20
C ARG A 129 -22.64 1.91 -13.41
N GLU A 130 -22.33 2.21 -12.15
CA GLU A 130 -23.21 2.91 -11.20
C GLU A 130 -22.38 3.96 -10.46
N ASP A 131 -22.96 5.15 -10.28
CA ASP A 131 -22.28 6.25 -9.58
C ASP A 131 -22.44 6.15 -8.06
N VAL A 132 -23.50 5.46 -7.62
CA VAL A 132 -23.88 5.30 -6.22
C VAL A 132 -24.15 3.82 -5.96
N VAL A 133 -23.54 3.26 -4.94
CA VAL A 133 -23.61 1.83 -4.61
C VAL A 133 -24.09 1.64 -3.18
N SER A 134 -24.99 0.70 -2.94
CA SER A 134 -25.39 0.36 -1.57
C SER A 134 -24.39 -0.60 -0.93
N GLU A 135 -24.15 -0.41 0.36
CA GLU A 135 -23.33 -1.30 1.19
C GLU A 135 -23.72 -2.78 1.00
N GLY A 136 -22.71 -3.63 0.87
CA GLY A 136 -22.89 -5.08 0.63
C GLY A 136 -23.08 -5.48 -0.83
N ASN A 137 -23.27 -4.53 -1.74
CA ASN A 137 -23.31 -4.80 -3.18
C ASN A 137 -21.90 -4.77 -3.79
N GLU A 138 -21.78 -5.39 -4.96
CA GLU A 138 -20.57 -5.32 -5.77
C GLU A 138 -20.64 -4.13 -6.73
N THR A 139 -19.51 -3.46 -6.92
CA THR A 139 -19.32 -2.46 -7.97
C THR A 139 -18.27 -2.91 -8.98
N GLU A 140 -18.39 -2.42 -10.21
CA GLU A 140 -17.43 -2.64 -11.29
C GLU A 140 -16.94 -1.29 -11.83
N LEU A 141 -15.62 -1.11 -11.81
CA LEU A 141 -14.95 0.02 -12.43
C LEU A 141 -14.12 -0.46 -13.61
N THR A 142 -14.07 0.34 -14.67
CA THR A 142 -13.31 0.06 -15.89
C THR A 142 -12.36 1.22 -16.14
N CYS A 143 -11.06 0.95 -16.18
CA CYS A 143 -10.06 1.94 -16.59
C CYS A 143 -9.61 1.67 -18.02
N ILE A 144 -9.54 2.71 -18.81
CA ILE A 144 -9.17 2.68 -20.22
C ILE A 144 -7.96 3.61 -20.43
N SER A 145 -6.86 3.03 -20.94
CA SER A 145 -5.65 3.74 -21.34
C SER A 145 -5.45 3.56 -22.83
N ILE A 146 -5.49 4.67 -23.61
CA ILE A 146 -5.54 4.65 -25.07
C ILE A 146 -4.20 5.15 -25.65
N GLY A 147 -3.75 4.51 -26.74
CA GLY A 147 -2.74 5.03 -27.64
C GLY A 147 -1.30 4.82 -27.22
N SER A 148 -0.98 3.82 -26.42
CA SER A 148 0.38 3.58 -25.93
C SER A 148 1.17 2.55 -26.75
N LYS A 149 2.48 2.74 -26.85
CA LYS A 149 3.44 1.76 -27.36
C LYS A 149 4.76 1.85 -26.58
N PRO A 150 5.21 0.71 -25.95
CA PRO A 150 4.49 -0.56 -25.81
C PRO A 150 3.14 -0.40 -25.12
N ALA A 151 2.38 -1.48 -24.96
CA ALA A 151 1.16 -1.46 -24.17
C ALA A 151 1.46 -0.99 -22.75
N ALA A 152 0.65 -0.08 -22.22
CA ALA A 152 0.75 0.35 -20.83
C ALA A 152 0.29 -0.78 -19.89
N SER A 153 0.72 -0.79 -18.65
CA SER A 153 0.16 -1.62 -17.59
C SER A 153 -0.70 -0.78 -16.66
N ILE A 154 -1.77 -1.36 -16.13
CA ILE A 154 -2.72 -0.68 -15.25
C ILE A 154 -2.70 -1.35 -13.89
N ARG A 155 -2.54 -0.54 -12.82
CA ARG A 155 -2.69 -0.96 -11.43
C ARG A 155 -3.83 -0.19 -10.79
N TRP A 156 -4.54 -0.83 -9.86
CA TRP A 156 -5.63 -0.22 -9.14
C TRP A 156 -5.31 -0.14 -7.65
N MET A 157 -5.68 0.98 -7.04
CA MET A 157 -5.61 1.16 -5.60
C MET A 157 -6.95 1.68 -5.09
N LYS A 158 -7.36 1.20 -3.91
CA LYS A 158 -8.50 1.73 -3.17
C LYS A 158 -7.98 2.25 -1.83
N GLY A 159 -7.86 3.57 -1.69
CA GLY A 159 -7.12 4.14 -0.58
C GLY A 159 -5.65 3.72 -0.63
N GLU A 160 -5.19 2.94 0.37
CA GLU A 160 -3.82 2.41 0.44
C GLU A 160 -3.70 0.93 -0.02
N ASP A 161 -4.81 0.29 -0.39
CA ASP A 161 -4.87 -1.13 -0.74
C ASP A 161 -4.79 -1.35 -2.25
N ASP A 162 -3.93 -2.31 -2.68
CA ASP A 162 -3.88 -2.79 -4.06
C ASP A 162 -5.08 -3.72 -4.34
N LEU A 163 -5.75 -3.49 -5.47
CA LEU A 163 -6.86 -4.34 -5.91
C LEU A 163 -6.39 -5.37 -6.93
N THR A 164 -6.89 -6.60 -6.83
CA THR A 164 -6.66 -7.66 -7.82
C THR A 164 -7.50 -7.41 -9.08
N VAL A 165 -6.92 -7.61 -10.26
CA VAL A 165 -7.45 -7.13 -11.54
C VAL A 165 -7.54 -8.24 -12.57
N GLU A 166 -8.60 -8.21 -13.41
CA GLU A 166 -8.63 -8.90 -14.69
C GLU A 166 -8.22 -7.94 -15.81
N GLU A 167 -7.05 -8.17 -16.40
CA GLU A 167 -6.57 -7.38 -17.55
C GLU A 167 -7.07 -7.98 -18.87
N THR A 168 -7.68 -7.14 -19.70
CA THR A 168 -8.02 -7.48 -21.07
C THR A 168 -7.31 -6.54 -22.03
N TYR A 169 -6.47 -7.09 -22.90
CA TYR A 169 -5.81 -6.34 -23.98
C TYR A 169 -6.70 -6.34 -25.21
N ASP A 170 -7.31 -5.22 -25.52
CA ASP A 170 -8.08 -5.05 -26.75
C ASP A 170 -7.30 -4.11 -27.68
N ARG A 171 -6.75 -4.69 -28.76
CA ARG A 171 -5.99 -4.05 -29.85
C ARG A 171 -4.63 -3.44 -29.44
N MET A 172 -3.69 -3.41 -30.40
CA MET A 172 -2.43 -2.67 -30.26
C MET A 172 -2.72 -1.24 -29.79
N PHE A 173 -2.14 -0.85 -28.63
CA PHE A 173 -2.16 0.50 -28.07
C PHE A 173 -3.35 0.91 -27.17
N THR A 174 -4.35 0.07 -26.94
CA THR A 174 -5.39 0.36 -25.94
C THR A 174 -5.43 -0.76 -24.90
N VAL A 175 -5.29 -0.39 -23.65
CA VAL A 175 -5.38 -1.32 -22.50
C VAL A 175 -6.62 -0.97 -21.70
N THR A 176 -7.45 -1.97 -21.43
CA THR A 176 -8.64 -1.85 -20.59
C THR A 176 -8.49 -2.80 -19.40
N SER A 177 -8.64 -2.27 -18.22
CA SER A 177 -8.58 -3.02 -16.97
C SER A 177 -9.88 -2.88 -16.21
N ARG A 178 -10.41 -3.97 -15.65
CA ARG A 178 -11.66 -4.00 -14.87
C ARG A 178 -11.37 -4.51 -13.48
N VAL A 179 -11.97 -3.85 -12.51
CA VAL A 179 -11.92 -4.26 -11.11
C VAL A 179 -13.33 -4.40 -10.57
N ARG A 180 -13.56 -5.48 -9.79
CA ARG A 180 -14.81 -5.73 -9.09
C ARG A 180 -14.53 -5.98 -7.63
N PHE A 181 -15.29 -5.35 -6.76
CA PHE A 181 -15.20 -5.55 -5.32
C PHE A 181 -16.51 -5.23 -4.64
N SER A 182 -16.72 -5.84 -3.48
CA SER A 182 -17.87 -5.54 -2.61
C SER A 182 -17.59 -4.26 -1.85
N VAL A 183 -18.61 -3.43 -1.69
CA VAL A 183 -18.52 -2.10 -1.09
C VAL A 183 -19.01 -2.14 0.35
N THR A 184 -18.31 -1.48 1.26
CA THR A 184 -18.67 -1.29 2.66
C THR A 184 -18.91 0.20 2.94
N LYS A 185 -19.50 0.53 4.09
CA LYS A 185 -19.72 1.93 4.50
C LYS A 185 -18.42 2.73 4.64
N GLU A 186 -17.32 2.04 5.01
CA GLU A 186 -15.98 2.63 5.16
C GLU A 186 -15.42 3.10 3.80
N ASP A 187 -15.97 2.60 2.71
CA ASP A 187 -15.57 2.99 1.36
C ASP A 187 -16.22 4.30 0.88
N ASP A 188 -17.15 4.88 1.67
CA ASP A 188 -17.80 6.13 1.30
C ASP A 188 -16.82 7.30 1.24
N GLY A 189 -16.71 7.92 0.06
CA GLY A 189 -15.76 8.99 -0.20
C GLY A 189 -14.31 8.54 -0.41
N VAL A 190 -14.02 7.23 -0.35
CA VAL A 190 -12.67 6.71 -0.59
C VAL A 190 -12.33 6.80 -2.06
N PRO A 191 -11.14 7.33 -2.43
CA PRO A 191 -10.69 7.35 -3.81
C PRO A 191 -10.33 5.96 -4.31
N VAL A 192 -10.73 5.66 -5.54
CA VAL A 192 -10.23 4.52 -6.31
C VAL A 192 -9.39 5.05 -7.45
N ASP A 193 -8.14 4.64 -7.46
CA ASP A 193 -7.11 5.12 -8.36
C ASP A 193 -6.80 4.08 -9.44
N CYS A 194 -6.80 4.53 -10.68
CA CYS A 194 -6.25 3.81 -11.81
C CYS A 194 -4.88 4.41 -12.15
N ILE A 195 -3.83 3.67 -11.88
CA ILE A 195 -2.44 4.06 -12.11
C ILE A 195 -1.94 3.38 -13.37
N VAL A 196 -1.49 4.17 -14.33
CA VAL A 196 -0.99 3.69 -15.62
C VAL A 196 0.52 3.83 -15.67
N ASP A 197 1.21 2.69 -15.77
CA ASP A 197 2.66 2.63 -15.88
C ASP A 197 3.08 2.47 -17.35
N HIS A 198 3.97 3.35 -17.81
CA HIS A 198 4.51 3.33 -19.17
C HIS A 198 5.94 3.89 -19.20
N PRO A 199 6.87 3.33 -20.01
CA PRO A 199 8.26 3.80 -20.06
C PRO A 199 8.46 5.26 -20.42
N ALA A 200 7.53 5.85 -21.20
CA ALA A 200 7.63 7.23 -21.67
C ALA A 200 7.02 8.26 -20.71
N VAL A 201 6.20 7.85 -19.73
CA VAL A 201 5.46 8.76 -18.84
C VAL A 201 5.45 8.20 -17.43
N LYS A 202 5.62 9.09 -16.44
CA LYS A 202 5.49 8.76 -15.02
C LYS A 202 4.22 9.37 -14.45
N ASP A 203 3.68 8.74 -13.41
CA ASP A 203 2.60 9.27 -12.58
C ASP A 203 1.30 9.59 -13.35
N LEU A 204 0.96 8.74 -14.33
CA LEU A 204 -0.29 8.89 -15.04
C LEU A 204 -1.41 8.23 -14.24
N LEU A 205 -2.38 9.04 -13.78
CA LEU A 205 -3.39 8.67 -12.80
C LEU A 205 -4.78 9.15 -13.25
N ALA A 206 -5.78 8.29 -13.11
CA ALA A 206 -7.18 8.67 -13.02
C ALA A 206 -7.73 8.29 -11.65
N GLN A 207 -8.57 9.14 -11.08
CA GLN A 207 -9.14 8.94 -9.74
C GLN A 207 -10.65 9.07 -9.77
N ARG A 208 -11.35 8.22 -9.02
CA ARG A 208 -12.79 8.29 -8.81
C ARG A 208 -13.12 8.03 -7.34
N HIS A 209 -13.99 8.86 -6.77
CA HIS A 209 -14.49 8.66 -5.40
C HIS A 209 -15.76 7.81 -5.45
N LEU A 210 -15.85 6.86 -4.52
CA LEU A 210 -17.03 6.05 -4.34
C LEU A 210 -18.07 6.81 -3.53
N GLU A 211 -19.34 6.71 -3.92
CA GLU A 211 -20.47 7.15 -3.13
C GLU A 211 -21.24 5.92 -2.65
N VAL A 212 -21.21 5.67 -1.33
CA VAL A 212 -21.79 4.47 -0.73
C VAL A 212 -22.99 4.83 0.11
N LEU A 213 -24.12 4.19 -0.16
CA LEU A 213 -25.32 4.29 0.67
C LEU A 213 -25.33 3.14 1.68
N TYR A 214 -25.60 3.47 2.95
CA TYR A 214 -25.69 2.50 4.03
C TYR A 214 -26.82 2.78 4.98
N LYS A 215 -27.36 1.72 5.61
CA LYS A 215 -28.41 1.84 6.61
C LYS A 215 -27.93 2.60 7.84
N PRO A 216 -28.86 3.15 8.66
CA PRO A 216 -28.46 3.85 9.88
C PRO A 216 -27.69 2.96 10.86
N GLU A 217 -26.72 3.54 11.55
CA GLU A 217 -26.19 3.04 12.82
C GLU A 217 -26.85 3.82 13.93
N VAL A 218 -27.41 3.13 14.92
CA VAL A 218 -28.20 3.75 16.00
C VAL A 218 -27.51 3.49 17.31
N LYS A 219 -27.43 4.56 18.13
CA LYS A 219 -26.86 4.49 19.47
C LYS A 219 -27.68 5.34 20.44
N ILE A 220 -28.11 4.75 21.53
CA ILE A 220 -28.78 5.48 22.60
C ILE A 220 -27.75 5.99 23.62
N VAL A 221 -27.82 7.28 23.91
CA VAL A 221 -27.01 7.92 24.94
C VAL A 221 -27.92 8.39 26.07
N VAL A 222 -27.54 8.04 27.31
CA VAL A 222 -28.26 8.55 28.51
C VAL A 222 -27.71 9.92 28.85
N THR A 223 -28.53 10.96 28.71
CA THR A 223 -28.15 12.33 29.02
C THR A 223 -28.37 12.62 30.48
N TYR A 224 -29.44 12.06 31.08
CA TYR A 224 -29.74 12.16 32.50
C TYR A 224 -30.59 10.95 32.95
N PRO A 225 -30.41 10.39 34.18
CA PRO A 225 -29.43 10.75 35.20
C PRO A 225 -28.05 10.11 34.94
N ASP A 226 -27.03 10.72 35.51
CA ASP A 226 -25.69 10.19 35.52
C ASP A 226 -25.56 9.09 36.60
N GLY A 227 -25.95 7.86 36.25
CA GLY A 227 -25.91 6.71 37.14
C GLY A 227 -27.24 5.95 37.28
N LEU A 228 -27.54 5.45 38.51
CA LEU A 228 -28.71 4.64 38.78
C LEU A 228 -30.00 5.46 38.76
N THR A 229 -31.00 5.01 38.02
CA THR A 229 -32.37 5.57 37.99
C THR A 229 -33.19 5.17 39.20
N ARG A 230 -33.86 6.12 39.86
CA ARG A 230 -34.67 5.90 41.04
C ARG A 230 -36.11 6.39 40.84
N GLU A 231 -37.03 5.88 41.68
CA GLU A 231 -38.39 6.40 41.71
C GLU A 231 -38.39 7.91 41.99
N GLY A 232 -39.11 8.68 41.17
CA GLY A 232 -39.18 10.13 41.22
C GLY A 232 -38.11 10.86 40.42
N ASP A 233 -37.07 10.18 39.90
CA ASP A 233 -36.08 10.81 39.01
C ASP A 233 -36.70 11.08 37.63
N ASN A 234 -36.01 11.85 36.81
CA ASN A 234 -36.32 12.01 35.40
C ASN A 234 -35.31 11.20 34.57
N LEU A 235 -35.70 10.81 33.38
CA LEU A 235 -34.85 10.13 32.42
C LEU A 235 -34.83 10.91 31.10
N ASP A 236 -33.66 11.15 30.60
CA ASP A 236 -33.42 11.79 29.29
C ASP A 236 -32.50 10.92 28.47
N LEU A 237 -33.03 10.42 27.35
CA LEU A 237 -32.32 9.58 26.38
C LEU A 237 -32.25 10.28 25.04
N THR A 238 -31.07 10.36 24.48
CA THR A 238 -30.85 10.87 23.11
C THR A 238 -30.50 9.73 22.18
N CYS A 239 -31.19 9.63 21.07
CA CYS A 239 -30.92 8.68 19.99
C CYS A 239 -30.02 9.33 18.94
N ILE A 240 -28.81 8.83 18.81
CA ILE A 240 -27.89 9.24 17.75
C ILE A 240 -28.01 8.22 16.62
N ALA A 241 -28.30 8.70 15.42
CA ALA A 241 -28.47 7.86 14.25
C ALA A 241 -27.70 8.46 13.07
N GLU A 242 -26.72 7.72 12.55
CA GLU A 242 -25.87 8.12 11.43
C GLU A 242 -26.05 7.13 10.30
N GLY A 243 -26.27 7.59 9.08
CA GLY A 243 -26.47 6.77 7.89
C GLY A 243 -26.42 7.62 6.62
N LYS A 244 -26.30 6.95 5.49
CA LYS A 244 -26.32 7.63 4.19
C LYS A 244 -27.34 6.99 3.28
N PRO A 245 -28.38 7.69 2.85
CA PRO A 245 -28.75 9.06 3.21
C PRO A 245 -29.01 9.23 4.71
N HIS A 246 -28.88 10.45 5.21
CA HIS A 246 -29.16 10.73 6.62
C HIS A 246 -30.57 10.24 7.00
N PRO A 247 -30.75 9.61 8.19
CA PRO A 247 -32.05 9.11 8.61
C PRO A 247 -33.11 10.21 8.60
N HIS A 248 -34.21 9.93 7.92
CA HIS A 248 -35.32 10.87 7.80
C HIS A 248 -36.40 10.67 8.89
N GLN A 249 -36.35 9.54 9.59
CA GLN A 249 -37.30 9.17 10.62
C GLN A 249 -36.58 8.49 11.79
N ILE A 250 -36.85 9.01 12.99
CA ILE A 250 -36.40 8.45 14.27
C ILE A 250 -37.63 8.26 15.12
N ASN A 251 -37.87 7.04 15.64
CA ASN A 251 -39.02 6.71 16.46
C ASN A 251 -38.58 6.05 17.75
N TRP A 252 -39.23 6.39 18.85
CA TRP A 252 -39.10 5.71 20.10
C TRP A 252 -40.30 4.79 20.37
N LEU A 253 -40.02 3.60 20.87
CA LEU A 253 -41.04 2.63 21.30
C LEU A 253 -40.56 1.89 22.56
N ARG A 254 -41.50 1.36 23.31
CA ARG A 254 -41.24 0.38 24.38
C ARG A 254 -41.59 -1.00 23.83
N VAL A 255 -40.68 -1.99 24.00
CA VAL A 255 -40.76 -3.25 23.27
C VAL A 255 -42.00 -4.08 23.66
N ASP A 256 -42.37 -4.08 24.94
CA ASP A 256 -43.43 -4.95 25.46
C ASP A 256 -44.74 -4.23 25.76
N GLU A 257 -44.74 -2.92 25.79
CA GLU A 257 -45.89 -2.06 26.18
C GLU A 257 -45.82 -0.68 25.48
N ASP A 258 -46.83 0.12 25.66
CA ASP A 258 -46.84 1.51 25.20
C ASP A 258 -45.85 2.37 26.00
N VAL A 259 -45.30 3.40 25.37
CA VAL A 259 -44.47 4.39 26.02
C VAL A 259 -45.30 5.09 27.11
N PRO A 260 -44.72 5.36 28.30
CA PRO A 260 -45.48 5.99 29.38
C PRO A 260 -46.21 7.25 28.95
N PRO A 261 -47.45 7.52 29.44
CA PRO A 261 -48.27 8.62 28.97
C PRO A 261 -47.68 10.01 29.27
N HIS A 262 -46.70 10.11 30.15
CA HIS A 262 -45.97 11.35 30.51
C HIS A 262 -44.59 11.43 29.79
N ALA A 263 -44.27 10.49 28.91
CA ALA A 263 -43.09 10.57 28.11
C ALA A 263 -43.26 11.58 26.98
N VAL A 264 -42.27 12.40 26.76
CA VAL A 264 -42.23 13.38 25.70
C VAL A 264 -41.15 12.97 24.71
N VAL A 265 -41.55 12.77 23.46
CA VAL A 265 -40.63 12.49 22.33
C VAL A 265 -40.47 13.81 21.55
N THR A 266 -39.23 14.28 21.43
CA THR A 266 -38.93 15.48 20.66
C THR A 266 -37.75 15.18 19.72
N GLY A 267 -38.07 14.87 18.44
CA GLY A 267 -37.06 14.49 17.47
C GLY A 267 -36.33 13.19 17.87
N SER A 268 -35.07 13.30 18.19
CA SER A 268 -34.22 12.18 18.65
C SER A 268 -34.30 11.89 20.15
N ASP A 269 -34.93 12.76 20.92
CA ASP A 269 -34.90 12.69 22.38
C ASP A 269 -36.17 12.08 22.97
N LEU A 270 -36.01 11.23 23.97
CA LEU A 270 -37.07 10.67 24.80
C LEU A 270 -36.86 11.13 26.24
N TYR A 271 -37.82 11.96 26.76
CA TYR A 271 -37.83 12.46 28.12
C TYR A 271 -38.96 11.82 28.90
N ILE A 272 -38.67 11.27 30.09
CA ILE A 272 -39.67 10.67 30.99
C ILE A 272 -39.50 11.32 32.37
N GLU A 273 -40.57 12.00 32.85
CA GLU A 273 -40.59 12.58 34.19
C GLU A 273 -41.09 11.60 35.23
N ASN A 274 -40.66 11.79 36.47
CA ASN A 274 -41.17 11.14 37.65
C ASN A 274 -41.20 9.61 37.51
N LEU A 275 -40.04 9.01 37.30
CA LEU A 275 -39.87 7.59 37.07
C LEU A 275 -40.56 6.72 38.12
N ASN A 276 -41.25 5.69 37.66
CA ASN A 276 -41.94 4.67 38.50
C ASN A 276 -41.46 3.28 38.07
N LYS A 277 -41.50 2.31 38.97
CA LYS A 277 -41.19 0.92 38.68
C LYS A 277 -42.03 0.32 37.55
N SER A 278 -43.26 0.80 37.33
CA SER A 278 -44.08 0.36 36.19
C SER A 278 -43.50 0.76 34.82
N TYR A 279 -42.54 1.70 34.80
CA TYR A 279 -41.88 2.14 33.58
C TYR A 279 -40.65 1.29 33.24
N ASN A 280 -40.26 0.29 34.09
CA ASN A 280 -39.24 -0.65 33.80
C ASN A 280 -39.54 -1.39 32.50
N GLY A 281 -38.53 -1.51 31.64
CA GLY A 281 -38.69 -2.20 30.34
C GLY A 281 -37.59 -1.79 29.37
N THR A 282 -37.72 -2.30 28.17
CA THR A 282 -36.78 -2.01 27.09
C THR A 282 -37.34 -0.90 26.20
N TYR A 283 -36.61 0.22 26.14
CA TYR A 283 -36.91 1.34 25.25
C TYR A 283 -36.03 1.22 24.01
N ARG A 284 -36.65 1.25 22.86
CA ARG A 284 -35.99 1.08 21.57
C ARG A 284 -36.08 2.36 20.77
N CYS A 285 -34.94 2.83 20.28
CA CYS A 285 -34.87 3.81 19.24
C CYS A 285 -34.73 3.12 17.88
N VAL A 286 -35.59 3.43 16.95
CA VAL A 286 -35.55 2.94 15.56
C VAL A 286 -35.29 4.11 14.65
N ALA A 287 -34.27 4.00 13.79
CA ALA A 287 -34.00 4.97 12.74
C ALA A 287 -34.04 4.31 11.37
N SER A 288 -34.58 5.03 10.39
CA SER A 288 -34.71 4.52 9.03
C SER A 288 -34.26 5.54 7.98
N ASN A 289 -33.68 5.03 6.91
CA ASN A 289 -33.39 5.75 5.68
C ASN A 289 -33.85 4.95 4.45
N ALA A 290 -33.49 5.39 3.24
CA ALA A 290 -33.87 4.71 2.00
C ALA A 290 -33.23 3.32 1.82
N VAL A 291 -32.15 3.00 2.57
CA VAL A 291 -31.42 1.74 2.50
C VAL A 291 -32.00 0.69 3.46
N GLY A 292 -32.49 1.13 4.63
CA GLY A 292 -33.05 0.22 5.62
C GLY A 292 -33.28 0.86 7.00
N GLU A 293 -33.53 -0.03 7.95
CA GLU A 293 -33.80 0.31 9.34
C GLU A 293 -32.73 -0.30 10.25
N ALA A 294 -32.46 0.42 11.36
CA ALA A 294 -31.65 -0.09 12.47
C ALA A 294 -32.22 0.42 13.80
N TYR A 295 -31.84 -0.25 14.88
CA TYR A 295 -32.29 0.13 16.22
C TYR A 295 -31.22 -0.14 17.27
N ASP A 296 -31.39 0.55 18.40
CA ASP A 296 -30.65 0.29 19.64
C ASP A 296 -31.63 0.22 20.81
N ASP A 297 -31.29 -0.56 21.85
CA ASP A 297 -32.12 -0.86 22.99
C ASP A 297 -31.51 -0.33 24.30
N TYR A 298 -32.29 0.40 25.05
CA TYR A 298 -31.97 0.82 26.41
C TYR A 298 -32.89 0.13 27.43
N VAL A 299 -32.31 -0.60 28.39
CA VAL A 299 -33.06 -1.26 29.44
C VAL A 299 -33.17 -0.35 30.67
N LEU A 300 -34.36 0.21 30.90
CA LEU A 300 -34.65 0.99 32.08
C LEU A 300 -34.92 0.10 33.29
N HIS A 301 -34.20 0.37 34.38
CA HIS A 301 -34.44 -0.30 35.68
C HIS A 301 -34.54 0.74 36.79
N VAL A 302 -35.75 1.03 37.28
CA VAL A 302 -36.03 1.98 38.32
C VAL A 302 -35.93 1.34 39.70
N TYR A 303 -35.03 1.82 40.54
CA TYR A 303 -34.80 1.36 41.88
C TYR A 303 -35.72 2.08 42.90
N GLY A 304 -36.40 1.30 43.74
CA GLY A 304 -37.27 1.86 44.78
C GLY A 304 -36.49 2.55 45.92
N THR A 305 -37.07 3.63 46.44
CA THR A 305 -36.53 4.44 47.53
C THR A 305 -36.60 3.72 48.88
N GLU A 306 -37.48 2.75 49.04
CA GLU A 306 -37.76 2.09 50.35
C GLU A 306 -36.53 1.42 50.99
N LYS A 307 -35.63 0.81 50.20
CA LYS A 307 -34.43 0.12 50.73
C LYS A 307 -33.38 1.11 51.25
N LEU A 308 -33.40 2.37 50.86
CA LEU A 308 -32.42 3.33 51.34
C LEU A 308 -32.79 3.87 52.71
N HIS A 309 -34.11 4.10 52.93
CA HIS A 309 -34.60 4.51 54.26
C HIS A 309 -34.48 3.37 55.28
N ALA A 310 -34.75 2.13 54.87
CA ALA A 310 -34.56 0.96 55.74
C ALA A 310 -33.07 0.74 56.06
N ARG A 311 -32.17 0.92 55.13
CA ARG A 311 -30.71 0.82 55.37
C ARG A 311 -30.20 2.01 56.21
N ARG A 312 -30.70 3.25 56.00
CA ARG A 312 -30.38 4.39 56.88
C ARG A 312 -30.95 4.22 58.29
N ALA A 313 -32.17 3.71 58.41
CA ALA A 313 -32.79 3.41 59.74
C ALA A 313 -32.08 2.23 60.41
N ALA A 314 -31.62 1.23 59.66
CA ALA A 314 -30.83 0.14 60.21
C ALA A 314 -29.42 0.59 60.62
N ALA A 315 -28.77 1.44 59.83
CA ALA A 315 -27.47 2.04 60.16
C ALA A 315 -27.58 2.95 61.40
N ALA A 316 -28.63 3.81 61.45
CA ALA A 316 -28.89 4.66 62.63
C ALA A 316 -29.20 3.83 63.90
N ARG A 317 -29.90 2.69 63.78
CA ARG A 317 -30.10 1.75 64.87
C ARG A 317 -28.82 1.00 65.26
N THR A 318 -27.93 0.75 64.34
CA THR A 318 -26.64 0.16 64.61
C THR A 318 -25.70 1.13 65.31
N GLU A 319 -25.75 2.43 64.97
CA GLU A 319 -24.97 3.46 65.66
C GLU A 319 -25.45 3.70 67.08
N THR A 320 -26.79 3.64 67.36
CA THR A 320 -27.32 3.80 68.71
C THR A 320 -27.06 2.57 69.59
N ASN A 321 -26.88 1.38 69.05
CA ASN A 321 -26.49 0.17 69.79
C ASN A 321 -24.98 0.04 69.95
N ALA A 322 -24.17 0.62 69.07
CA ALA A 322 -22.72 0.63 69.17
C ALA A 322 -22.16 1.52 70.27
N PHE A 323 -22.98 2.52 70.77
CA PHE A 323 -22.57 3.36 71.87
C PHE A 323 -22.65 2.66 73.27
N LYS A 324 -23.12 1.41 73.31
CA LYS A 324 -23.24 0.63 74.59
C LYS A 324 -22.31 -0.60 74.62
N ALA A 325 -21.47 -0.88 73.68
CA ALA A 325 -20.53 -2.02 73.69
C ALA A 325 -19.16 -1.55 73.18
N GLY A 326 -18.30 -1.26 74.16
CA GLY A 326 -16.83 -1.44 74.14
C GLY A 326 -15.99 -0.97 73.01
N ALA A 327 -15.12 -0.01 73.30
CA ALA A 327 -13.78 0.31 72.76
C ALA A 327 -13.44 0.06 71.30
N PRO A 328 -12.82 1.04 70.62
CA PRO A 328 -12.41 0.91 69.23
C PRO A 328 -11.25 -0.10 69.12
N GLN A 329 -11.45 -1.17 68.29
CA GLN A 329 -10.36 -2.02 67.86
C GLN A 329 -9.40 -1.15 67.04
N LYS A 330 -8.20 -0.89 67.60
CA LYS A 330 -7.11 -0.28 66.87
C LYS A 330 -6.76 -1.20 65.68
N ILE A 331 -6.96 -0.67 64.49
CA ILE A 331 -6.40 -1.27 63.27
C ILE A 331 -4.88 -1.22 63.43
N ASP A 332 -4.26 -2.41 63.57
CA ASP A 332 -2.82 -2.52 63.78
C ASP A 332 -2.11 -2.16 62.47
N HIS A 333 -1.67 -0.93 62.38
CA HIS A 333 -0.91 -0.41 61.22
C HIS A 333 0.39 -1.21 60.96
N ALA A 334 0.84 -1.99 61.97
CA ALA A 334 1.98 -2.90 61.85
C ALA A 334 1.68 -4.11 60.93
N VAL A 335 0.45 -4.62 60.90
CA VAL A 335 0.06 -5.75 60.03
C VAL A 335 -0.05 -5.27 58.59
N ILE A 336 -0.60 -4.09 58.33
CA ILE A 336 -0.68 -3.47 56.97
C ILE A 336 0.73 -3.19 56.47
N GLY A 337 1.61 -2.61 57.28
CA GLY A 337 3.02 -2.39 56.95
C GLY A 337 3.78 -3.66 56.62
N GLY A 338 3.53 -4.74 57.37
CA GLY A 338 4.14 -6.06 57.14
C GLY A 338 3.73 -6.67 55.80
N VAL A 339 2.43 -6.63 55.45
CA VAL A 339 1.93 -7.17 54.16
C VAL A 339 2.46 -6.39 52.99
N VAL A 340 2.48 -5.06 53.08
CA VAL A 340 3.03 -4.18 52.00
C VAL A 340 4.52 -4.45 51.82
N ALA A 341 5.31 -4.63 52.90
CA ALA A 341 6.74 -4.92 52.81
C ALA A 341 7.02 -6.26 52.13
N VAL A 342 6.23 -7.31 52.46
CA VAL A 342 6.37 -8.67 51.85
C VAL A 342 6.02 -8.61 50.35
N VAL A 343 4.96 -7.89 49.96
CA VAL A 343 4.58 -7.75 48.55
C VAL A 343 5.64 -7.00 47.75
N MET A 344 6.16 -5.89 48.30
CA MET A 344 7.24 -5.15 47.64
C MET A 344 8.53 -5.99 47.53
N PHE A 345 8.87 -6.79 48.53
CA PHE A 345 10.03 -7.67 48.49
C PHE A 345 9.85 -8.79 47.45
N ALA A 346 8.66 -9.37 47.34
CA ALA A 346 8.35 -10.37 46.30
C ALA A 346 8.45 -9.80 44.89
N ILE A 347 7.96 -8.58 44.67
CA ILE A 347 8.09 -7.88 43.37
C ILE A 347 9.55 -7.63 43.03
N LEU A 348 10.36 -7.21 44.00
CA LEU A 348 11.79 -6.92 43.83
C LEU A 348 12.56 -8.21 43.48
N CYS A 349 12.26 -9.33 44.16
CA CYS A 349 12.81 -10.63 43.83
C CYS A 349 12.43 -11.10 42.40
N ALA A 350 11.18 -10.90 42.01
CA ALA A 350 10.70 -11.23 40.67
C ALA A 350 11.43 -10.41 39.61
N LEU A 351 11.64 -9.12 39.83
CA LEU A 351 12.39 -8.25 38.91
C LEU A 351 13.88 -8.65 38.79
N ILE A 352 14.50 -9.09 39.91
CA ILE A 352 15.89 -9.59 39.91
C ILE A 352 15.98 -10.89 39.11
N VAL A 353 15.01 -11.81 39.28
CA VAL A 353 14.97 -13.09 38.56
C VAL A 353 14.74 -12.83 37.05
N LEU A 354 13.81 -11.94 36.73
CA LEU A 354 13.57 -11.49 35.34
C LEU A 354 14.79 -10.80 34.73
N GLY A 355 15.43 -9.92 35.48
CA GLY A 355 16.67 -9.26 35.04
C GLY A 355 17.80 -10.27 34.78
N ARG A 356 17.97 -11.27 35.64
CA ARG A 356 18.94 -12.35 35.43
C ARG A 356 18.54 -13.29 34.30
N TYR A 357 17.26 -13.52 34.08
CA TYR A 357 16.75 -14.29 32.94
C TYR A 357 17.05 -13.58 31.63
N PHE A 358 16.73 -12.28 31.53
CA PHE A 358 17.05 -11.46 30.33
C PHE A 358 18.55 -11.25 30.13
N ALA A 359 19.33 -11.13 31.20
CA ALA A 359 20.79 -11.04 31.12
C ALA A 359 21.42 -12.37 30.62
N ARG A 360 20.80 -13.52 30.94
CA ARG A 360 21.27 -14.84 30.52
C ARG A 360 20.84 -15.18 29.09
N HIS A 361 19.81 -14.49 28.54
CA HIS A 361 19.29 -14.65 27.20
C HIS A 361 19.60 -13.45 26.29
N LYS A 362 20.45 -12.49 26.71
CA LYS A 362 21.06 -11.55 25.79
C LYS A 362 22.09 -12.28 24.94
N GLY A 363 21.61 -12.89 23.85
CA GLY A 363 22.46 -13.16 22.69
C GLY A 363 23.06 -11.83 22.25
N THR A 364 24.35 -11.82 22.15
CA THR A 364 25.21 -10.72 21.71
C THR A 364 24.81 -10.27 20.33
N TYR A 365 24.03 -9.18 20.24
CA TYR A 365 23.99 -8.35 19.04
C TYR A 365 25.11 -7.33 19.19
N PHE A 366 26.27 -7.60 18.58
CA PHE A 366 27.28 -6.61 18.34
C PHE A 366 26.84 -5.74 17.17
N THR A 367 26.37 -4.53 17.45
CA THR A 367 26.37 -3.45 16.47
C THR A 367 27.79 -2.88 16.46
N HIS A 368 28.57 -3.26 15.46
CA HIS A 368 29.77 -2.52 15.11
C HIS A 368 29.35 -1.31 14.25
N GLU A 369 29.32 -0.12 14.86
CA GLU A 369 29.58 1.10 14.15
C GLU A 369 31.09 1.13 13.85
N ALA A 370 31.46 0.78 12.63
CA ALA A 370 32.80 1.02 12.11
C ALA A 370 32.72 2.16 11.12
N LYS A 371 33.51 3.18 11.44
CA LYS A 371 33.95 4.24 10.54
C LYS A 371 34.43 3.67 9.20
N GLY A 372 34.17 4.47 8.15
CA GLY A 372 34.44 4.17 6.76
C GLY A 372 35.87 3.82 6.43
N ALA A 373 35.97 3.08 5.38
CA ALA A 373 36.85 3.23 4.21
C ALA A 373 36.68 1.96 3.37
N ASP A 374 36.30 2.19 2.12
CA ASP A 374 36.65 1.48 0.90
C ASP A 374 36.99 -0.03 1.00
N ASP A 375 36.04 -0.87 0.59
CA ASP A 375 36.21 -1.97 -0.37
C ASP A 375 34.93 -2.82 -0.37
N ALA A 376 34.10 -2.60 -1.40
CA ALA A 376 32.91 -3.37 -1.66
C ALA A 376 33.31 -4.73 -2.27
N ALA A 377 33.18 -5.79 -1.50
CA ALA A 377 33.10 -7.14 -2.02
C ALA A 377 31.64 -7.52 -2.26
N ASP A 378 31.41 -8.09 -3.41
CA ASP A 378 30.16 -8.47 -4.05
C ASP A 378 29.20 -9.26 -3.14
N ALA A 379 27.90 -9.00 -3.28
CA ALA A 379 26.81 -9.60 -2.48
C ALA A 379 26.70 -11.13 -2.61
N ASP A 380 27.34 -11.73 -3.59
CA ASP A 380 27.30 -13.18 -3.83
C ASP A 380 28.25 -13.99 -2.92
N THR A 381 29.19 -13.35 -2.25
CA THR A 381 30.13 -14.04 -1.35
C THR A 381 29.58 -14.25 0.05
N ALA A 382 28.48 -13.56 0.42
CA ALA A 382 27.87 -13.66 1.74
C ALA A 382 26.98 -14.90 1.94
N ILE A 383 26.57 -15.56 0.84
CA ILE A 383 25.66 -16.74 0.88
C ILE A 383 26.44 -18.05 1.07
N ILE A 384 27.70 -18.10 0.69
CA ILE A 384 28.51 -19.35 0.70
C ILE A 384 29.12 -19.64 2.09
N ASN A 385 29.19 -18.69 3.01
CA ASN A 385 29.79 -18.87 4.34
C ASN A 385 28.79 -19.22 5.47
N ALA A 386 27.50 -19.47 5.16
CA ALA A 386 26.48 -19.85 6.14
C ALA A 386 26.22 -21.38 6.23
N GLU A 387 26.87 -22.20 5.39
CA GLU A 387 26.75 -23.66 5.42
C GLU A 387 28.07 -24.31 5.86
N GLY A 388 28.21 -24.48 7.14
CA GLY A 388 29.31 -25.25 7.73
C GLY A 388 29.19 -25.46 9.23
N GLY A 389 28.36 -26.43 9.64
CA GLY A 389 28.28 -26.82 11.05
C GLY A 389 27.16 -27.82 11.34
N HIS A 390 27.46 -29.09 11.19
CA HIS A 390 26.64 -30.28 11.51
C HIS A 390 25.94 -30.27 12.88
N ASN A 391 24.65 -30.71 12.98
CA ASN A 391 24.23 -32.07 13.36
C ASN A 391 22.73 -32.16 13.61
N ASN A 392 22.14 -33.16 12.94
CA ASN A 392 21.00 -34.03 13.30
C ASN A 392 19.96 -33.58 14.35
N THR A 393 18.71 -33.46 13.90
CA THR A 393 17.63 -34.43 14.20
C THR A 393 16.36 -34.06 13.42
N ASP A 394 15.69 -35.10 12.94
CA ASP A 394 14.43 -35.09 12.19
C ASP A 394 13.31 -34.31 12.88
N GLU A 395 12.58 -33.43 12.11
CA GLU A 395 11.14 -33.30 12.23
C GLU A 395 10.55 -32.59 10.99
N LYS A 396 9.52 -33.20 10.46
CA LYS A 396 8.74 -32.81 9.29
C LYS A 396 8.14 -31.43 9.49
N LYS A 397 8.30 -30.55 8.52
CA LYS A 397 7.43 -29.37 8.31
C LYS A 397 6.72 -29.47 6.96
N GLU A 398 5.41 -29.52 7.04
CA GLU A 398 4.48 -29.37 5.94
C GLU A 398 4.51 -27.91 5.44
N TYR A 399 4.65 -27.78 4.14
CA TYR A 399 4.49 -26.49 3.43
C TYR A 399 3.03 -26.35 3.03
N TYR A 400 2.39 -25.26 3.39
CA TYR A 400 1.23 -24.73 2.69
C TYR A 400 1.69 -23.69 1.66
N ILE A 401 1.18 -23.90 0.47
CA ILE A 401 1.28 -23.05 -0.72
C ILE A 401 0.37 -21.82 -0.54
#